data_0ab4152c4d8cd009089980740183e48e
#
_entry.id   0ab4152c4d8cd009089980740183e48e
#
_cell.length_a   1.000
_cell.length_b   1.000
_cell.length_c   1.000
_cell.angle_alpha   90.00
_cell.angle_beta   90.00
_cell.angle_gamma   90.00
#
_symmetry.space_group_name_H-M   'P 1'
#
loop_
_entity.id
_entity.type
_entity.pdbx_description
1 polymer ?
#
loop_
_entity_poly.entity_id
_entity_poly.type
_entity_poly.pdbx_seq_one_letter_code
_entity_poly.pdbx_strand_id
1 'polypeptide(L)'
;MQLPDDRKYVATHEWAKADGDVVLVGITDFAQDQLGDLVFVGEFTPGTRLEAGQTAGVVESVKAASDIYAPVAGELVEFNEALSDSPNLINEAAFDIWIFKLKADNPADLDGLLDGPGYEAVAE
;
A
#
# COMPACT_ATOMS: atom_id res chain seq x y z
N MET A 1 -17.68 -5.62 2.96
CA MET A 1 -16.40 -4.89 2.94
C MET A 1 -16.65 -3.53 2.31
N GLN A 2 -16.23 -2.47 2.97
CA GLN A 2 -16.41 -1.11 2.44
C GLN A 2 -15.09 -0.62 1.88
N LEU A 3 -15.08 -0.39 0.57
CA LEU A 3 -13.86 0.00 -0.14
C LEU A 3 -14.08 1.35 -0.83
N PRO A 4 -13.17 2.32 -0.61
CA PRO A 4 -13.24 3.58 -1.37
C PRO A 4 -13.23 3.31 -2.87
N ASP A 5 -13.98 4.12 -3.62
CA ASP A 5 -14.07 3.97 -5.08
C ASP A 5 -13.17 4.96 -5.83
N ASP A 6 -12.34 5.70 -5.11
CA ASP A 6 -11.44 6.71 -5.67
C ASP A 6 -10.02 6.17 -5.88
N ARG A 7 -9.84 4.86 -5.80
CA ARG A 7 -8.52 4.24 -5.90
C ARG A 7 -8.62 2.84 -6.47
N LYS A 8 -7.46 2.23 -6.70
CA LYS A 8 -7.35 0.86 -7.21
C LYS A 8 -6.74 -0.05 -6.16
N TYR A 9 -6.82 -1.36 -6.41
CA TYR A 9 -6.41 -2.37 -5.44
C TYR A 9 -5.60 -3.47 -6.11
N VAL A 10 -4.76 -4.13 -5.30
CA VAL A 10 -3.96 -5.28 -5.75
C VAL A 10 -4.38 -6.49 -4.91
N ALA A 11 -4.37 -7.67 -5.52
CA ALA A 11 -4.78 -8.90 -4.83
C ALA A 11 -3.95 -9.19 -3.57
N THR A 12 -2.76 -8.62 -3.46
CA THR A 12 -1.91 -8.74 -2.28
C THR A 12 -2.25 -7.71 -1.20
N HIS A 13 -3.38 -7.01 -1.37
CA HIS A 13 -3.98 -6.13 -0.35
C HIS A 13 -3.36 -4.75 -0.22
N GLU A 14 -2.68 -4.26 -1.26
CA GLU A 14 -2.30 -2.84 -1.31
C GLU A 14 -3.38 -2.06 -2.03
N TRP A 15 -3.56 -0.79 -1.65
CA TRP A 15 -4.35 0.14 -2.44
C TRP A 15 -3.42 1.17 -3.08
N ALA A 16 -3.83 1.70 -4.22
CA ALA A 16 -3.06 2.68 -4.96
C ALA A 16 -3.98 3.81 -5.40
N LYS A 17 -3.63 5.03 -5.04
CA LYS A 17 -4.45 6.21 -5.34
C LYS A 17 -3.61 7.25 -6.05
N ALA A 18 -4.07 7.69 -7.22
CA ALA A 18 -3.38 8.75 -7.95
C ALA A 18 -3.50 10.07 -7.21
N ASP A 19 -2.39 10.79 -7.08
CA ASP A 19 -2.36 12.10 -6.43
C ASP A 19 -1.35 12.97 -7.18
N GLY A 20 -1.85 13.70 -8.19
CA GLY A 20 -0.98 14.49 -9.06
C GLY A 20 0.03 13.61 -9.78
N ASP A 21 1.31 13.90 -9.59
CA ASP A 21 2.39 13.19 -10.27
C ASP A 21 2.79 11.88 -9.59
N VAL A 22 2.22 11.60 -8.43
CA VAL A 22 2.61 10.43 -7.65
C VAL A 22 1.40 9.55 -7.38
N VAL A 23 1.69 8.31 -6.94
CA VAL A 23 0.69 7.35 -6.50
C VAL A 23 0.91 7.12 -5.02
N LEU A 24 -0.15 7.32 -4.23
CA LEU A 24 -0.11 6.99 -2.82
C LEU A 24 -0.41 5.50 -2.68
N VAL A 25 0.38 4.81 -1.88
CA VAL A 25 0.21 3.36 -1.68
C VAL A 25 0.07 3.06 -0.19
N GLY A 26 -0.93 2.27 0.15
CA GLY A 26 -1.13 1.80 1.50
C GLY A 26 -1.69 0.39 1.47
N ILE A 27 -2.12 -0.12 2.62
CA ILE A 27 -2.75 -1.44 2.70
C ILE A 27 -4.22 -1.28 3.05
N THR A 28 -5.02 -2.27 2.66
CA THR A 28 -6.46 -2.22 2.87
C THR A 28 -6.80 -2.47 4.35
N ASP A 29 -8.01 -2.10 4.72
CA ASP A 29 -8.51 -2.40 6.06
C ASP A 29 -8.53 -3.91 6.31
N PHE A 30 -8.85 -4.69 5.29
CA PHE A 30 -8.80 -6.15 5.38
C PHE A 30 -7.39 -6.62 5.76
N ALA A 31 -6.36 -6.04 5.13
CA ALA A 31 -4.98 -6.43 5.40
C ALA A 31 -4.56 -6.14 6.83
N GLN A 32 -4.87 -4.92 7.33
CA GLN A 32 -4.48 -4.59 8.69
C GLN A 32 -5.24 -5.43 9.73
N ASP A 33 -6.49 -5.78 9.41
CA ASP A 33 -7.27 -6.63 10.30
C ASP A 33 -6.69 -8.04 10.39
N GLN A 34 -6.22 -8.59 9.26
CA GLN A 34 -5.59 -9.89 9.24
C GLN A 34 -4.24 -9.89 9.98
N LEU A 35 -3.49 -8.81 9.88
CA LEU A 35 -2.20 -8.70 10.55
C LEU A 35 -2.33 -8.47 12.05
N GLY A 36 -3.32 -7.70 12.46
CA GLY A 36 -3.46 -7.28 13.86
C GLY A 36 -2.63 -6.03 14.12
N ASP A 37 -2.34 -5.76 15.39
CA ASP A 37 -1.67 -4.54 15.81
C ASP A 37 -0.27 -4.43 15.21
N LEU A 38 -0.05 -3.39 14.42
CA LEU A 38 1.23 -3.16 13.76
C LEU A 38 2.21 -2.54 14.73
N VAL A 39 3.43 -3.06 14.73
CA VAL A 39 4.51 -2.63 15.61
C VAL A 39 5.71 -2.09 14.85
N PHE A 40 5.80 -2.33 13.54
CA PHE A 40 6.89 -1.84 12.72
C PHE A 40 6.44 -1.64 11.28
N VAL A 41 6.83 -0.52 10.68
CA VAL A 41 6.65 -0.24 9.26
C VAL A 41 7.98 0.36 8.78
N GLY A 42 8.62 -0.28 7.83
CA GLY A 42 9.92 0.21 7.41
C GLY A 42 10.51 -0.48 6.20
N GLU A 43 11.78 -0.19 5.96
CA GLU A 43 12.57 -0.68 4.83
C GLU A 43 12.10 -0.11 3.50
N PHE A 44 11.36 1.00 3.55
CA PHE A 44 10.97 1.74 2.35
C PHE A 44 12.05 2.80 2.10
N THR A 45 12.79 2.67 1.01
CA THR A 45 13.94 3.53 0.74
C THR A 45 13.66 4.45 -0.44
N PRO A 46 13.46 5.76 -0.20
CA PRO A 46 13.29 6.71 -1.31
C PRO A 46 14.46 6.63 -2.30
N GLY A 47 14.15 6.74 -3.56
CA GLY A 47 15.13 6.60 -4.63
C GLY A 47 15.23 5.19 -5.20
N THR A 48 14.55 4.22 -4.61
CA THR A 48 14.57 2.84 -5.10
C THR A 48 13.67 2.69 -6.30
N ARG A 49 14.18 2.05 -7.32
CA ARG A 49 13.40 1.71 -8.51
C ARG A 49 12.73 0.36 -8.29
N LEU A 50 11.43 0.28 -8.56
CA LEU A 50 10.65 -0.93 -8.33
C LEU A 50 9.91 -1.35 -9.59
N GLU A 51 9.84 -2.66 -9.81
CA GLU A 51 8.95 -3.24 -10.81
C GLU A 51 7.62 -3.57 -10.14
N ALA A 52 6.55 -3.69 -10.93
CA ALA A 52 5.26 -4.10 -10.38
C ALA A 52 5.41 -5.46 -9.69
N GLY A 53 4.91 -5.57 -8.46
CA GLY A 53 4.99 -6.80 -7.67
C GLY A 53 6.29 -6.99 -6.92
N GLN A 54 7.25 -6.07 -7.06
CA GLN A 54 8.49 -6.14 -6.31
C GLN A 54 8.30 -5.61 -4.90
N THR A 55 8.99 -6.19 -3.93
CA THR A 55 8.90 -5.76 -2.53
C THR A 55 9.41 -4.35 -2.36
N ALA A 56 8.55 -3.47 -1.83
CA ALA A 56 8.90 -2.07 -1.54
C ALA A 56 9.38 -1.90 -0.11
N GLY A 57 8.84 -2.67 0.82
CA GLY A 57 9.18 -2.60 2.23
C GLY A 57 8.42 -3.65 3.01
N VAL A 58 8.35 -3.49 4.33
CA VAL A 58 7.75 -4.50 5.20
C VAL A 58 6.91 -3.84 6.29
N VAL A 59 5.86 -4.54 6.72
CA VAL A 59 5.11 -4.22 7.93
C VAL A 59 5.17 -5.44 8.85
N GLU A 60 5.24 -5.19 10.16
CA GLU A 60 5.27 -6.26 11.15
C GLU A 60 4.24 -6.00 12.23
N SER A 61 3.53 -7.05 12.60
CA SER A 61 2.60 -7.01 13.71
C SER A 61 3.13 -7.87 14.84
N VAL A 62 2.40 -7.91 15.96
CA VAL A 62 2.78 -8.76 17.09
C VAL A 62 2.79 -10.24 16.73
N LYS A 63 2.11 -10.64 15.66
CA LYS A 63 1.98 -12.06 15.30
C LYS A 63 2.59 -12.43 13.94
N ALA A 64 2.89 -11.45 13.07
CA ALA A 64 3.31 -11.78 11.70
C ALA A 64 4.08 -10.64 11.06
N ALA A 65 4.81 -10.94 10.00
CA ALA A 65 5.46 -9.94 9.14
C ALA A 65 4.94 -10.14 7.73
N SER A 66 4.84 -9.05 6.97
CA SER A 66 4.35 -9.10 5.59
C SER A 66 5.11 -8.11 4.72
N ASP A 67 5.48 -8.58 3.52
CA ASP A 67 6.06 -7.69 2.52
C ASP A 67 4.96 -6.83 1.91
N ILE A 68 5.33 -5.60 1.57
CA ILE A 68 4.44 -4.68 0.85
C ILE A 68 5.02 -4.52 -0.55
N TYR A 69 4.19 -4.71 -1.56
CA TYR A 69 4.64 -4.75 -2.95
C TYR A 69 4.26 -3.48 -3.69
N ALA A 70 5.09 -3.12 -4.69
CA ALA A 70 4.77 -2.00 -5.56
C ALA A 70 3.59 -2.40 -6.46
N PRO A 71 2.52 -1.59 -6.53
CA PRO A 71 1.37 -1.94 -7.37
C PRO A 71 1.65 -1.77 -8.85
N VAL A 72 2.55 -0.87 -9.20
CA VAL A 72 2.97 -0.61 -10.58
C VAL A 72 4.46 -0.28 -10.58
N ALA A 73 5.08 -0.33 -11.76
CA ALA A 73 6.49 0.01 -11.87
C ALA A 73 6.71 1.51 -11.68
N GLY A 74 7.79 1.86 -11.00
CA GLY A 74 8.12 3.25 -10.76
C GLY A 74 9.22 3.42 -9.73
N GLU A 75 9.40 4.66 -9.31
CA GLU A 75 10.39 5.01 -8.30
C GLU A 75 9.70 5.34 -6.97
N LEU A 76 10.14 4.72 -5.88
CA LEU A 76 9.69 5.07 -4.55
C LEU A 76 10.30 6.42 -4.19
N VAL A 77 9.47 7.44 -4.02
CA VAL A 77 9.96 8.81 -3.84
C VAL A 77 9.82 9.34 -2.41
N GLU A 78 8.92 8.75 -1.62
CA GLU A 78 8.72 9.21 -0.26
C GLU A 78 8.14 8.10 0.61
N PHE A 79 8.61 8.02 1.85
CA PHE A 79 8.04 7.15 2.89
C PHE A 79 7.33 8.01 3.92
N ASN A 80 6.20 7.55 4.44
CA ASN A 80 5.45 8.25 5.47
C ASN A 80 6.18 8.10 6.81
N GLU A 81 7.00 9.07 7.15
CA GLU A 81 7.86 9.03 8.33
C GLU A 81 7.09 8.91 9.65
N ALA A 82 5.83 9.35 9.66
CA ALA A 82 5.01 9.23 10.88
C ALA A 82 4.85 7.77 11.29
N LEU A 83 4.95 6.84 10.35
CA LEU A 83 4.79 5.42 10.63
C LEU A 83 6.00 4.82 11.36
N SER A 84 7.15 5.49 11.32
CA SER A 84 8.32 5.04 12.09
C SER A 84 8.05 5.11 13.59
N ASP A 85 7.32 6.13 14.02
CA ASP A 85 6.99 6.32 15.44
C ASP A 85 5.64 5.73 15.80
N SER A 86 4.71 5.69 14.83
CA SER A 86 3.32 5.33 15.10
C SER A 86 2.78 4.37 14.04
N PRO A 87 3.30 3.13 13.97
CA PRO A 87 2.81 2.17 12.99
C PRO A 87 1.32 1.85 13.15
N ASN A 88 0.79 2.00 14.35
CA ASN A 88 -0.63 1.75 14.65
C ASN A 88 -1.59 2.71 13.95
N LEU A 89 -1.09 3.79 13.35
CA LEU A 89 -1.96 4.68 12.56
C LEU A 89 -2.67 3.92 11.45
N ILE A 90 -2.01 2.93 10.86
CA ILE A 90 -2.62 2.11 9.82
C ILE A 90 -3.80 1.32 10.39
N ASN A 91 -3.67 0.79 11.60
CA ASN A 91 -4.77 0.04 12.22
C ASN A 91 -5.99 0.91 12.46
N GLU A 92 -5.80 2.21 12.67
CA GLU A 92 -6.88 3.13 12.98
C GLU A 92 -7.59 3.64 11.74
N ALA A 93 -6.87 3.82 10.62
CA ALA A 93 -7.43 4.45 9.44
C ALA A 93 -6.68 4.01 8.18
N ALA A 94 -6.75 2.72 7.86
CA ALA A 94 -5.96 2.12 6.78
C ALA A 94 -6.11 2.84 5.44
N PHE A 95 -7.31 3.32 5.11
CA PHE A 95 -7.54 3.99 3.81
C PHE A 95 -7.14 5.46 3.82
N ASP A 96 -6.88 6.04 4.99
CA ASP A 96 -6.47 7.44 5.11
C ASP A 96 -4.96 7.59 5.29
N ILE A 97 -4.27 6.48 5.57
CA ILE A 97 -2.83 6.50 5.87
C ILE A 97 -2.07 5.84 4.73
N TRP A 98 -1.39 6.66 3.92
CA TRP A 98 -0.51 6.12 2.90
C TRP A 98 0.81 5.69 3.56
N ILE A 99 1.44 4.65 3.01
CA ILE A 99 2.72 4.15 3.51
C ILE A 99 3.88 4.75 2.72
N PHE A 100 3.77 4.73 1.39
CA PHE A 100 4.81 5.33 0.56
C PHE A 100 4.20 5.95 -0.69
N LYS A 101 4.98 6.84 -1.32
CA LYS A 101 4.60 7.46 -2.60
C LYS A 101 5.48 6.90 -3.70
N LEU A 102 4.86 6.59 -4.80
CA LEU A 102 5.52 5.99 -5.96
C LEU A 102 5.30 6.89 -7.17
N LYS A 103 6.39 7.23 -7.85
CA LYS A 103 6.27 7.94 -9.12
C LYS A 103 6.18 6.89 -10.22
N ALA A 104 4.98 6.59 -10.68
CA ALA A 104 4.75 5.55 -11.66
C ALA A 104 5.43 5.91 -13.00
N ASP A 105 6.03 4.91 -13.62
CA ASP A 105 6.63 5.09 -14.95
C ASP A 105 5.55 5.43 -15.98
N ASN A 106 4.40 4.78 -15.85
CA ASN A 106 3.26 5.00 -16.71
C ASN A 106 2.00 5.02 -15.83
N PRO A 107 1.45 6.21 -15.55
CA PRO A 107 0.26 6.30 -14.68
C PRO A 107 -0.94 5.49 -15.18
N ALA A 108 -1.01 5.21 -16.48
CA ALA A 108 -2.09 4.39 -17.03
C ALA A 108 -2.02 2.94 -16.54
N ASP A 109 -0.89 2.50 -15.98
CA ASP A 109 -0.79 1.16 -15.41
C ASP A 109 -1.77 0.95 -14.26
N LEU A 110 -2.21 2.02 -13.60
CA LEU A 110 -3.22 1.92 -12.55
C LEU A 110 -4.55 1.37 -13.09
N ASP A 111 -4.85 1.64 -14.36
CA ASP A 111 -6.10 1.17 -14.95
C ASP A 111 -6.17 -0.36 -15.05
N GLY A 112 -5.03 -1.03 -15.00
CA GLY A 112 -4.98 -2.49 -15.03
C GLY A 112 -5.16 -3.15 -13.68
N LEU A 113 -5.24 -2.36 -12.61
CA LEU A 113 -5.43 -2.90 -11.27
C LEU A 113 -6.91 -3.11 -10.98
N LEU A 114 -7.20 -3.78 -9.85
CA LEU A 114 -8.57 -4.10 -9.47
C LEU A 114 -9.29 -2.86 -8.96
N ASP A 115 -10.57 -2.76 -9.29
CA ASP A 115 -11.45 -1.78 -8.61
C ASP A 115 -11.95 -2.41 -7.31
N GLY A 116 -12.80 -1.69 -6.57
CA GLY A 116 -13.33 -2.19 -5.30
C GLY A 116 -14.03 -3.55 -5.44
N PRO A 117 -15.04 -3.67 -6.31
CA PRO A 117 -15.71 -4.96 -6.51
C PRO A 117 -14.77 -6.08 -6.96
N GLY A 118 -13.81 -5.77 -7.83
CA GLY A 118 -12.84 -6.77 -8.29
C GLY A 118 -11.95 -7.26 -7.17
N TYR A 119 -11.49 -6.35 -6.31
CA TYR A 119 -10.69 -6.71 -5.15
C TYR A 119 -11.51 -7.53 -4.16
N GLU A 120 -12.74 -7.12 -3.90
CA GLU A 120 -13.59 -7.83 -2.94
C GLU A 120 -13.83 -9.28 -3.38
N ALA A 121 -13.90 -9.51 -4.67
CA ALA A 121 -14.10 -10.85 -5.23
C ALA A 121 -12.91 -11.78 -4.95
N VAL A 122 -11.70 -11.24 -4.79
CA VAL A 122 -10.49 -12.05 -4.57
C VAL A 122 -9.96 -11.98 -3.15
N ALA A 123 -10.43 -11.04 -2.33
CA ALA A 123 -9.99 -10.90 -0.94
C ALA A 123 -10.65 -11.99 -0.09
N GLU A 124 -9.85 -12.60 0.76
CA GLU A 124 -10.31 -13.65 1.65
C GLU A 124 -9.98 -13.34 3.09
#